data_1b6cdb070d40b3ebbb620cd1fa9ef28c
#
_entry.id   1b6cdb070d40b3ebbb620cd1fa9ef28c
#
_cell.length_a   1.000
_cell.length_b   1.000
_cell.length_c   1.000
_cell.angle_alpha   90.00
_cell.angle_beta   90.00
_cell.angle_gamma   90.00
#
_symmetry.space_group_name_H-M   'P 1'
#
loop_
_entity.id
_entity.type
_entity.pdbx_description
1 polymer ?
#
loop_
_entity_poly.entity_id
_entity_poly.type
_entity_poly.pdbx_seq_one_letter_code
_entity_poly.pdbx_strand_id
1 'polypeptide(L)'
;ACLVGSEMCIRDRTLKGPNMSSLSEPIGRLYLRPMHPRNPGDKARAASAVELFSDLVFATAILFAGSQIHHVLGQGNFGHGVVSYLLVMFFIWWTWVNFAWLSSSFEVDDWLYRSLAAIQMLGVLVVAGGVEQTFGGTVNVALIGYITIRAAQIGQWARASRCGGPAGRAALIYAVGIAVLAVLWVVCALWVPFLALPLVVGELAVPIIAERIGHTPWHAPHITERYGLLTLIVLGGSLRAAAIAVSRALGDHVPALFGVAVLSVLVAGGMWWIYFWAPHRDVINPKRYLSPLKYGYLHYFIFAAAGAFAAAVEVIIDLLAHDNYLMEHQAGLTLSIPVGVFVVAAWLAVLREHAPLPVSISLPVAGVLIVLEGFLPFPFIFIALTVVMLVTLLVLY
;
A
#
# COMPACT_ATOMS: atom_id res chain seq x y z
N ALA A 1 -41.89 30.17 35.27
CA ALA A 1 -42.25 29.72 33.92
C ALA A 1 -41.85 30.79 32.90
N CYS A 2 -40.93 30.49 32.01
CA CYS A 2 -40.90 31.06 30.68
C CYS A 2 -39.86 30.26 29.85
N LEU A 3 -40.37 29.41 28.99
CA LEU A 3 -39.69 28.84 27.86
C LEU A 3 -39.49 29.94 26.81
N VAL A 4 -38.25 30.20 26.40
CA VAL A 4 -37.97 30.98 25.20
C VAL A 4 -37.04 30.16 24.33
N GLY A 5 -37.52 29.92 23.10
CA GLY A 5 -36.91 29.08 22.12
C GLY A 5 -35.56 29.59 21.61
N SER A 6 -34.64 28.64 21.39
CA SER A 6 -33.45 28.86 20.63
C SER A 6 -33.78 28.91 19.13
N GLU A 7 -33.88 30.10 18.57
CA GLU A 7 -33.89 30.29 17.12
C GLU A 7 -32.50 29.90 16.59
N MET A 8 -32.46 28.80 15.89
CA MET A 8 -31.31 28.35 15.11
C MET A 8 -31.18 29.24 13.88
N CYS A 9 -30.36 30.27 13.97
CA CYS A 9 -29.98 31.09 12.80
C CYS A 9 -29.31 30.19 11.74
N ILE A 10 -30.09 29.68 10.83
CA ILE A 10 -29.61 29.16 9.55
C ILE A 10 -29.16 30.38 8.75
N ARG A 11 -27.86 30.66 8.80
CA ARG A 11 -27.24 31.65 7.95
C ARG A 11 -27.29 31.12 6.52
N ASP A 12 -28.22 31.63 5.73
CA ASP A 12 -28.29 31.38 4.29
C ASP A 12 -26.94 31.69 3.64
N ARG A 13 -26.15 30.65 3.47
CA ARG A 13 -25.09 30.70 2.45
C ARG A 13 -25.80 30.58 1.12
N THR A 14 -26.06 31.70 0.49
CA THR A 14 -26.35 31.75 -0.93
C THR A 14 -25.27 30.93 -1.64
N LEU A 15 -25.61 29.71 -1.99
CA LEU A 15 -24.87 28.90 -2.94
C LEU A 15 -24.90 29.68 -4.24
N LYS A 16 -23.85 30.48 -4.51
CA LYS A 16 -23.57 30.90 -5.87
C LYS A 16 -23.36 29.60 -6.65
N GLY A 17 -24.37 29.21 -7.38
CA GLY A 17 -24.29 28.10 -8.32
C GLY A 17 -23.09 28.31 -9.25
N PRO A 18 -22.46 27.23 -9.76
CA PRO A 18 -21.37 27.35 -10.68
C PRO A 18 -21.80 28.28 -11.84
N ASN A 19 -21.00 29.31 -12.07
CA ASN A 19 -21.27 30.32 -13.10
C ASN A 19 -21.36 29.59 -14.46
N MET A 20 -22.56 29.42 -14.99
CA MET A 20 -22.83 28.69 -16.25
C MET A 20 -22.20 29.37 -17.49
N SER A 21 -21.56 30.54 -17.33
CA SER A 21 -20.80 31.20 -18.39
C SER A 21 -19.45 30.53 -18.74
N SER A 22 -18.99 29.52 -17.96
CA SER A 22 -17.76 28.76 -18.25
C SER A 22 -17.95 27.54 -19.17
N LEU A 23 -19.17 27.27 -19.63
CA LEU A 23 -19.47 26.15 -20.52
C LEU A 23 -19.20 26.41 -22.02
N SER A 24 -18.71 27.59 -22.38
CA SER A 24 -18.54 28.02 -23.80
C SER A 24 -17.10 28.00 -24.31
N GLU A 25 -16.14 27.39 -23.61
CA GLU A 25 -14.78 27.24 -24.15
C GLU A 25 -14.40 25.76 -24.42
N PRO A 26 -14.75 25.21 -25.59
CA PRO A 26 -14.31 23.83 -25.93
C PRO A 26 -12.79 23.74 -26.17
N ILE A 27 -12.12 24.84 -26.49
CA ILE A 27 -10.68 24.86 -26.82
C ILE A 27 -9.81 24.98 -25.57
N GLY A 28 -10.29 25.52 -24.46
CA GLY A 28 -9.54 25.64 -23.19
C GLY A 28 -9.24 24.31 -22.47
N ARG A 29 -9.93 23.23 -22.83
CA ARG A 29 -9.74 21.90 -22.22
C ARG A 29 -8.49 21.17 -22.69
N LEU A 30 -7.90 21.54 -23.83
CA LEU A 30 -6.67 20.95 -24.38
C LEU A 30 -5.39 21.67 -23.93
N TYR A 31 -5.52 22.76 -23.18
CA TYR A 31 -4.36 23.50 -22.70
C TYR A 31 -3.64 22.76 -21.59
N LEU A 32 -2.32 22.59 -21.75
CA LEU A 32 -1.46 22.01 -20.72
C LEU A 32 -1.16 23.06 -19.65
N ARG A 33 -1.56 22.79 -18.43
CA ARG A 33 -1.28 23.65 -17.28
C ARG A 33 0.14 23.41 -16.77
N PRO A 34 0.90 24.46 -16.37
CA PRO A 34 2.15 24.24 -15.65
C PRO A 34 1.89 23.45 -14.37
N MET A 35 2.80 22.54 -14.03
CA MET A 35 2.78 21.88 -12.72
C MET A 35 3.37 22.85 -11.69
N HIS A 36 2.54 23.29 -10.75
CA HIS A 36 2.99 24.19 -9.69
C HIS A 36 3.35 23.38 -8.43
N PRO A 37 4.47 23.73 -7.76
CA PRO A 37 4.76 23.22 -6.43
C PRO A 37 3.62 23.60 -5.48
N ARG A 38 3.14 22.62 -4.70
CA ARG A 38 2.09 22.87 -3.70
C ARG A 38 2.65 23.62 -2.50
N ASN A 39 1.75 24.25 -1.75
CA ASN A 39 2.08 24.83 -0.48
C ASN A 39 1.96 23.75 0.63
N PRO A 40 3.08 23.32 1.25
CA PRO A 40 3.04 22.32 2.34
C PRO A 40 2.26 22.77 3.59
N GLY A 41 1.98 24.08 3.71
CA GLY A 41 1.23 24.67 4.81
C GLY A 41 -0.29 24.68 4.65
N ASP A 42 -0.84 24.16 3.57
CA ASP A 42 -2.28 24.10 3.35
C ASP A 42 -2.95 23.22 4.42
N LYS A 43 -4.03 23.74 5.04
CA LYS A 43 -4.65 23.12 6.24
C LYS A 43 -5.35 21.80 5.95
N ALA A 44 -5.86 21.59 4.75
CA ALA A 44 -6.55 20.37 4.36
C ALA A 44 -6.46 20.15 2.85
N ARG A 45 -6.13 18.93 2.46
CA ARG A 45 -6.17 18.45 1.09
C ARG A 45 -6.72 17.03 1.09
N ALA A 46 -7.89 16.85 0.52
CA ALA A 46 -8.44 15.53 0.24
C ALA A 46 -7.77 14.92 -1.01
N ALA A 47 -7.66 13.59 -1.04
CA ALA A 47 -7.25 12.88 -2.23
C ALA A 47 -8.24 13.12 -3.39
N SER A 48 -7.73 13.34 -4.58
CA SER A 48 -8.55 13.53 -5.78
C SER A 48 -9.16 12.20 -6.26
N ALA A 49 -10.22 12.26 -7.07
CA ALA A 49 -10.85 11.06 -7.62
C ALA A 49 -9.86 10.19 -8.42
N VAL A 50 -8.89 10.80 -9.12
CA VAL A 50 -7.85 10.08 -9.87
C VAL A 50 -6.90 9.37 -8.92
N GLU A 51 -6.52 10.00 -7.81
CA GLU A 51 -5.67 9.41 -6.78
C GLU A 51 -6.35 8.22 -6.10
N LEU A 52 -7.63 8.37 -5.70
CA LEU A 52 -8.41 7.30 -5.09
C LEU A 52 -8.62 6.12 -6.04
N PHE A 53 -8.91 6.38 -7.31
CA PHE A 53 -9.04 5.33 -8.31
C PHE A 53 -7.72 4.61 -8.58
N SER A 54 -6.60 5.35 -8.60
CA SER A 54 -5.27 4.74 -8.66
C SER A 54 -5.00 3.84 -7.46
N ASP A 55 -5.30 4.28 -6.24
CA ASP A 55 -5.11 3.48 -5.03
C ASP A 55 -5.89 2.16 -5.09
N LEU A 56 -7.13 2.19 -5.60
CA LEU A 56 -7.94 0.99 -5.81
C LEU A 56 -7.29 0.03 -6.84
N VAL A 57 -6.78 0.55 -7.95
CA VAL A 57 -6.13 -0.28 -8.98
C VAL A 57 -4.83 -0.90 -8.46
N PHE A 58 -4.02 -0.14 -7.73
CA PHE A 58 -2.80 -0.66 -7.10
C PHE A 58 -3.10 -1.70 -6.01
N ALA A 59 -4.12 -1.48 -5.18
CA ALA A 59 -4.57 -2.46 -4.20
C ALA A 59 -5.03 -3.76 -4.87
N THR A 60 -5.75 -3.67 -5.99
CA THR A 60 -6.15 -4.85 -6.78
C THR A 60 -4.94 -5.65 -7.26
N ALA A 61 -3.88 -4.99 -7.71
CA ALA A 61 -2.63 -5.65 -8.11
C ALA A 61 -1.92 -6.34 -6.92
N ILE A 62 -1.91 -5.71 -5.74
CA ILE A 62 -1.38 -6.31 -4.50
C ILE A 62 -2.15 -7.59 -4.14
N LEU A 63 -3.47 -7.53 -4.17
CA LEU A 63 -4.32 -8.68 -3.84
C LEU A 63 -4.19 -9.81 -4.86
N PHE A 64 -3.99 -9.47 -6.15
CA PHE A 64 -3.73 -10.46 -7.17
C PHE A 64 -2.36 -11.14 -6.98
N ALA A 65 -1.32 -10.38 -6.61
CA ALA A 65 -0.02 -10.95 -6.23
C ALA A 65 -0.13 -11.88 -5.01
N GLY A 66 -0.97 -11.51 -4.03
CA GLY A 66 -1.31 -12.36 -2.89
C GLY A 66 -1.97 -13.69 -3.32
N SER A 67 -2.92 -13.65 -4.23
CA SER A 67 -3.57 -14.86 -4.75
C SER A 67 -2.57 -15.80 -5.46
N GLN A 68 -1.55 -15.26 -6.13
CA GLN A 68 -0.52 -16.10 -6.78
C GLN A 68 0.44 -16.75 -5.77
N ILE A 69 0.82 -16.06 -4.70
CA ILE A 69 1.64 -16.69 -3.66
C ILE A 69 0.90 -17.84 -2.98
N HIS A 70 -0.42 -17.73 -2.77
CA HIS A 70 -1.25 -18.80 -2.25
C HIS A 70 -1.07 -20.10 -3.05
N HIS A 71 -1.17 -20.05 -4.38
CA HIS A 71 -0.99 -21.23 -5.24
C HIS A 71 0.42 -21.83 -5.13
N VAL A 72 1.46 -21.01 -5.12
CA VAL A 72 2.86 -21.48 -5.05
C VAL A 72 3.18 -22.07 -3.67
N LEU A 73 2.68 -21.47 -2.61
CA LEU A 73 2.83 -22.00 -1.25
C LEU A 73 2.10 -23.35 -1.10
N GLY A 74 0.89 -23.47 -1.66
CA GLY A 74 0.12 -24.74 -1.66
C GLY A 74 0.87 -25.89 -2.34
N GLN A 75 1.79 -25.60 -3.25
CA GLN A 75 2.69 -26.59 -3.91
C GLN A 75 3.97 -26.89 -3.11
N GLY A 76 4.18 -26.24 -1.95
CA GLY A 76 5.38 -26.44 -1.11
C GLY A 76 6.62 -25.67 -1.55
N ASN A 77 6.53 -24.78 -2.55
CA ASN A 77 7.65 -23.99 -3.08
C ASN A 77 7.87 -22.67 -2.31
N PHE A 78 8.07 -22.76 -0.98
CA PHE A 78 8.11 -21.59 -0.09
C PHE A 78 9.18 -20.57 -0.45
N GLY A 79 10.43 -20.98 -0.64
CA GLY A 79 11.55 -20.06 -0.86
C GLY A 79 11.35 -19.23 -2.13
N HIS A 80 11.05 -19.91 -3.23
CA HIS A 80 10.83 -19.24 -4.53
C HIS A 80 9.55 -18.38 -4.48
N GLY A 81 8.47 -18.88 -3.91
CA GLY A 81 7.21 -18.15 -3.79
C GLY A 81 7.37 -16.84 -3.01
N VAL A 82 8.02 -16.89 -1.85
CA VAL A 82 8.24 -15.69 -1.02
C VAL A 82 9.13 -14.65 -1.73
N VAL A 83 10.24 -15.08 -2.34
CA VAL A 83 11.15 -14.16 -3.05
C VAL A 83 10.44 -13.51 -4.24
N SER A 84 9.72 -14.29 -5.05
CA SER A 84 8.96 -13.76 -6.19
C SER A 84 7.86 -12.79 -5.74
N TYR A 85 7.13 -13.14 -4.67
CA TYR A 85 6.14 -12.26 -4.08
C TYR A 85 6.73 -10.93 -3.62
N LEU A 86 7.82 -10.96 -2.86
CA LEU A 86 8.46 -9.75 -2.36
C LEU A 86 8.97 -8.88 -3.52
N LEU A 87 9.50 -9.47 -4.59
CA LEU A 87 9.95 -8.71 -5.76
C LEU A 87 8.78 -8.05 -6.51
N VAL A 88 7.69 -8.79 -6.74
CA VAL A 88 6.49 -8.25 -7.40
C VAL A 88 5.87 -7.16 -6.55
N MET A 89 5.73 -7.40 -5.24
CA MET A 89 5.26 -6.41 -4.28
C MET A 89 6.12 -5.15 -4.28
N PHE A 90 7.46 -5.30 -4.43
CA PHE A 90 8.35 -4.15 -4.55
C PHE A 90 8.02 -3.31 -5.79
N PHE A 91 7.81 -3.89 -6.95
CA PHE A 91 7.48 -3.15 -8.17
C PHE A 91 6.12 -2.44 -8.05
N ILE A 92 5.10 -3.12 -7.53
CA ILE A 92 3.76 -2.52 -7.35
C ILE A 92 3.83 -1.36 -6.33
N TRP A 93 4.36 -1.62 -5.13
CA TRP A 93 4.44 -0.63 -4.07
C TRP A 93 5.32 0.56 -4.45
N TRP A 94 6.48 0.31 -5.07
CA TRP A 94 7.43 1.35 -5.41
C TRP A 94 6.89 2.32 -6.47
N THR A 95 6.20 1.80 -7.47
CA THR A 95 5.56 2.64 -8.48
C THR A 95 4.41 3.44 -7.90
N TRP A 96 3.65 2.87 -6.97
CA TRP A 96 2.62 3.59 -6.23
C TRP A 96 3.20 4.72 -5.36
N VAL A 97 4.28 4.46 -4.61
CA VAL A 97 4.97 5.48 -3.80
C VAL A 97 5.39 6.67 -4.65
N ASN A 98 6.01 6.41 -5.80
CA ASN A 98 6.44 7.47 -6.72
C ASN A 98 5.25 8.33 -7.21
N PHE A 99 4.11 7.70 -7.54
CA PHE A 99 2.90 8.41 -7.93
C PHE A 99 2.30 9.21 -6.76
N ALA A 100 2.19 8.60 -5.59
CA ALA A 100 1.66 9.25 -4.38
C ALA A 100 2.50 10.48 -3.98
N TRP A 101 3.81 10.37 -4.09
CA TRP A 101 4.75 11.45 -3.78
C TRP A 101 4.65 12.60 -4.77
N LEU A 102 4.63 12.31 -6.09
CA LEU A 102 4.45 13.31 -7.14
C LEU A 102 3.14 14.06 -6.95
N SER A 103 2.04 13.34 -6.80
CA SER A 103 0.70 13.93 -6.68
C SER A 103 0.53 14.74 -5.40
N SER A 104 1.23 14.38 -4.32
CA SER A 104 1.28 15.17 -3.09
C SER A 104 2.05 16.47 -3.27
N SER A 105 3.10 16.47 -4.08
CA SER A 105 4.06 17.57 -4.19
C SER A 105 3.66 18.61 -5.22
N PHE A 106 2.95 18.24 -6.28
CA PHE A 106 2.64 19.14 -7.39
C PHE A 106 1.14 19.23 -7.66
N GLU A 107 0.69 20.44 -7.99
CA GLU A 107 -0.69 20.71 -8.36
C GLU A 107 -0.85 20.74 -9.87
N VAL A 108 -1.61 19.78 -10.38
CA VAL A 108 -2.07 19.76 -11.77
C VAL A 108 -3.24 18.79 -11.87
N ASP A 109 -4.26 19.21 -12.61
CA ASP A 109 -5.37 18.34 -13.00
C ASP A 109 -5.78 18.73 -14.42
N ASP A 110 -5.04 18.18 -15.40
CA ASP A 110 -5.32 18.34 -16.82
C ASP A 110 -5.36 16.97 -17.52
N TRP A 111 -5.72 16.99 -18.80
CA TRP A 111 -5.89 15.77 -19.58
C TRP A 111 -4.59 14.92 -19.64
N LEU A 112 -3.41 15.56 -19.73
CA LEU A 112 -2.12 14.84 -19.79
C LEU A 112 -1.80 14.15 -18.46
N TYR A 113 -2.01 14.84 -17.33
CA TYR A 113 -1.84 14.23 -16.00
C TYR A 113 -2.74 13.01 -15.83
N ARG A 114 -4.03 13.14 -16.17
CA ARG A 114 -5.00 12.05 -16.10
C ARG A 114 -4.65 10.89 -17.02
N SER A 115 -4.21 11.18 -18.26
CA SER A 115 -3.78 10.15 -19.22
C SER A 115 -2.53 9.40 -18.74
N LEU A 116 -1.52 10.10 -18.22
CA LEU A 116 -0.33 9.49 -17.68
C LEU A 116 -0.64 8.65 -16.40
N ALA A 117 -1.57 9.10 -15.57
CA ALA A 117 -2.07 8.30 -14.46
C ALA A 117 -2.79 7.03 -14.95
N ALA A 118 -3.65 7.13 -15.98
CA ALA A 118 -4.33 5.98 -16.58
C ALA A 118 -3.33 4.98 -17.20
N ILE A 119 -2.26 5.46 -17.84
CA ILE A 119 -1.18 4.60 -18.36
C ILE A 119 -0.47 3.87 -17.21
N GLN A 120 -0.24 4.52 -16.06
CA GLN A 120 0.31 3.85 -14.88
C GLN A 120 -0.65 2.78 -14.34
N MET A 121 -1.95 3.06 -14.26
CA MET A 121 -2.96 2.09 -13.85
C MET A 121 -2.99 0.88 -14.81
N LEU A 122 -2.94 1.12 -16.13
CA LEU A 122 -2.83 0.03 -17.10
C LEU A 122 -1.54 -0.77 -16.91
N GLY A 123 -0.41 -0.09 -16.72
CA GLY A 123 0.87 -0.72 -16.48
C GLY A 123 0.88 -1.62 -15.26
N VAL A 124 0.27 -1.20 -14.12
CA VAL A 124 0.21 -2.04 -12.92
C VAL A 124 -0.72 -3.25 -13.10
N LEU A 125 -1.79 -3.13 -13.88
CA LEU A 125 -2.62 -4.29 -14.25
C LEU A 125 -1.85 -5.28 -15.12
N VAL A 126 -0.98 -4.78 -16.02
CA VAL A 126 -0.08 -5.65 -16.80
C VAL A 126 0.95 -6.32 -15.89
N VAL A 127 1.53 -5.60 -14.90
CA VAL A 127 2.39 -6.23 -13.87
C VAL A 127 1.62 -7.33 -13.15
N ALA A 128 0.41 -7.05 -12.68
CA ALA A 128 -0.43 -8.03 -12.01
C ALA A 128 -0.70 -9.26 -12.91
N GLY A 129 -1.08 -9.05 -14.17
CA GLY A 129 -1.29 -10.14 -15.13
C GLY A 129 -0.04 -10.96 -15.44
N GLY A 130 1.16 -10.40 -15.25
CA GLY A 130 2.44 -11.10 -15.41
C GLY A 130 2.95 -11.79 -14.14
N VAL A 131 2.24 -11.72 -13.02
CA VAL A 131 2.69 -12.25 -11.72
C VAL A 131 2.88 -13.76 -11.79
N GLU A 132 1.94 -14.51 -12.34
CA GLU A 132 2.02 -15.96 -12.49
C GLU A 132 3.28 -16.38 -13.28
N GLN A 133 3.57 -15.70 -14.38
CA GLN A 133 4.77 -15.95 -15.18
C GLN A 133 6.05 -15.62 -14.40
N THR A 134 6.02 -14.57 -13.58
CA THR A 134 7.16 -14.18 -12.72
C THR A 134 7.43 -15.26 -11.68
N PHE A 135 6.40 -15.84 -11.09
CA PHE A 135 6.54 -17.00 -10.21
C PHE A 135 7.01 -18.25 -10.95
N GLY A 136 6.74 -18.37 -12.25
CA GLY A 136 7.30 -19.40 -13.15
C GLY A 136 8.74 -19.12 -13.64
N GLY A 137 9.37 -18.04 -13.18
CA GLY A 137 10.72 -17.64 -13.56
C GLY A 137 10.83 -16.79 -14.84
N THR A 138 9.69 -16.32 -15.40
CA THR A 138 9.67 -15.51 -16.63
C THR A 138 9.09 -14.11 -16.32
N VAL A 139 9.93 -13.08 -16.35
CA VAL A 139 9.57 -11.70 -15.94
C VAL A 139 9.06 -10.81 -17.08
N ASN A 140 8.94 -11.30 -18.30
CA ASN A 140 8.72 -10.47 -19.49
C ASN A 140 7.46 -9.58 -19.40
N VAL A 141 6.31 -10.15 -19.04
CA VAL A 141 5.04 -9.40 -18.97
C VAL A 141 5.07 -8.39 -17.83
N ALA A 142 5.54 -8.79 -16.64
CA ALA A 142 5.69 -7.90 -15.51
C ALA A 142 6.66 -6.75 -15.82
N LEU A 143 7.76 -7.03 -16.53
CA LEU A 143 8.72 -6.02 -16.99
C LEU A 143 8.08 -5.03 -17.95
N ILE A 144 7.29 -5.49 -18.93
CA ILE A 144 6.56 -4.59 -19.85
C ILE A 144 5.63 -3.66 -19.07
N GLY A 145 4.86 -4.19 -18.12
CA GLY A 145 4.01 -3.40 -17.25
C GLY A 145 4.82 -2.37 -16.45
N TYR A 146 5.92 -2.80 -15.84
CA TYR A 146 6.79 -1.93 -15.07
C TYR A 146 7.38 -0.79 -15.92
N ILE A 147 7.92 -1.08 -17.09
CA ILE A 147 8.46 -0.06 -18.00
C ILE A 147 7.38 0.91 -18.49
N THR A 148 6.16 0.42 -18.72
CA THR A 148 5.02 1.27 -19.07
C THR A 148 4.71 2.29 -17.96
N ILE A 149 4.70 1.84 -16.70
CA ILE A 149 4.52 2.74 -15.55
C ILE A 149 5.67 3.74 -15.48
N ARG A 150 6.92 3.27 -15.61
CA ARG A 150 8.10 4.12 -15.51
C ARG A 150 8.13 5.19 -16.61
N ALA A 151 7.76 4.86 -17.84
CA ALA A 151 7.66 5.83 -18.93
C ALA A 151 6.68 6.98 -18.61
N ALA A 152 5.51 6.63 -18.06
CA ALA A 152 4.54 7.63 -17.62
C ALA A 152 5.06 8.49 -16.46
N GLN A 153 5.73 7.88 -15.47
CA GLN A 153 6.35 8.58 -14.34
C GLN A 153 7.48 9.52 -14.78
N ILE A 154 8.35 9.08 -15.69
CA ILE A 154 9.39 9.94 -16.28
C ILE A 154 8.74 11.18 -16.91
N GLY A 155 7.67 10.99 -17.69
CA GLY A 155 6.92 12.09 -18.29
C GLY A 155 6.36 13.08 -17.26
N GLN A 156 5.78 12.57 -16.17
CA GLN A 156 5.23 13.42 -15.10
C GLN A 156 6.34 14.16 -14.33
N TRP A 157 7.41 13.49 -13.91
CA TRP A 157 8.52 14.11 -13.20
C TRP A 157 9.30 15.10 -14.08
N ALA A 158 9.52 14.78 -15.36
CA ALA A 158 10.13 15.70 -16.34
C ALA A 158 9.26 16.95 -16.58
N ARG A 159 7.94 16.80 -16.52
CA ARG A 159 7.02 17.94 -16.57
C ARG A 159 7.10 18.77 -15.28
N ALA A 160 7.11 18.13 -14.11
CA ALA A 160 7.26 18.81 -12.83
C ALA A 160 8.58 19.56 -12.71
N SER A 161 9.67 19.07 -13.31
CA SER A 161 10.99 19.73 -13.25
C SER A 161 10.99 21.13 -13.89
N ARG A 162 10.03 21.42 -14.77
CA ARG A 162 9.91 22.74 -15.44
C ARG A 162 9.45 23.86 -14.52
N CYS A 163 8.99 23.56 -13.30
CA CYS A 163 8.65 24.61 -12.33
C CYS A 163 9.89 25.37 -11.82
N GLY A 164 11.09 24.83 -12.04
CA GLY A 164 12.35 25.45 -11.58
C GLY A 164 12.56 25.38 -10.08
N GLY A 165 13.56 26.10 -9.59
CA GLY A 165 13.88 26.16 -8.17
C GLY A 165 14.31 24.81 -7.54
N PRO A 166 14.27 24.69 -6.21
CA PRO A 166 14.62 23.46 -5.52
C PRO A 166 13.69 22.27 -5.88
N ALA A 167 12.38 22.52 -5.99
CA ALA A 167 11.41 21.50 -6.36
C ALA A 167 11.64 20.98 -7.78
N GLY A 168 11.95 21.85 -8.74
CA GLY A 168 12.27 21.46 -10.11
C GLY A 168 13.57 20.66 -10.22
N ARG A 169 14.59 20.98 -9.39
CA ARG A 169 15.83 20.18 -9.33
C ARG A 169 15.57 18.77 -8.78
N ALA A 170 14.80 18.66 -7.70
CA ALA A 170 14.41 17.35 -7.18
C ALA A 170 13.64 16.54 -8.22
N ALA A 171 12.64 17.15 -8.86
CA ALA A 171 11.85 16.50 -9.90
C ALA A 171 12.70 16.03 -11.10
N LEU A 172 13.73 16.79 -11.50
CA LEU A 172 14.65 16.38 -12.54
C LEU A 172 15.46 15.13 -12.14
N ILE A 173 15.92 15.06 -10.88
CA ILE A 173 16.66 13.92 -10.37
C ILE A 173 15.75 12.67 -10.34
N TYR A 174 14.49 12.82 -9.93
CA TYR A 174 13.50 11.74 -10.04
C TYR A 174 13.36 11.27 -11.49
N ALA A 175 13.14 12.18 -12.44
CA ALA A 175 12.97 11.83 -13.85
C ALA A 175 14.19 11.08 -14.41
N VAL A 176 15.40 11.60 -14.19
CA VAL A 176 16.65 10.99 -14.69
C VAL A 176 16.93 9.68 -13.97
N GLY A 177 16.80 9.64 -12.65
CA GLY A 177 17.04 8.42 -11.86
C GLY A 177 16.10 7.28 -12.29
N ILE A 178 14.80 7.57 -12.42
CA ILE A 178 13.82 6.59 -12.92
C ILE A 178 14.18 6.12 -14.34
N ALA A 179 14.57 7.04 -15.23
CA ALA A 179 14.92 6.69 -16.62
C ALA A 179 16.15 5.76 -16.67
N VAL A 180 17.21 6.09 -15.94
CA VAL A 180 18.43 5.27 -15.86
C VAL A 180 18.11 3.88 -15.31
N LEU A 181 17.37 3.82 -14.18
CA LEU A 181 17.03 2.55 -13.55
C LEU A 181 16.09 1.72 -14.42
N ALA A 182 15.15 2.33 -15.14
CA ALA A 182 14.29 1.61 -16.08
C ALA A 182 15.10 0.89 -17.18
N VAL A 183 16.11 1.56 -17.74
CA VAL A 183 17.03 0.93 -18.71
C VAL A 183 17.83 -0.20 -18.04
N LEU A 184 18.36 0.03 -16.84
CA LEU A 184 19.14 -0.99 -16.12
C LEU A 184 18.27 -2.21 -15.73
N TRP A 185 16.97 -2.03 -15.41
CA TRP A 185 16.05 -3.14 -15.19
C TRP A 185 15.84 -3.99 -16.45
N VAL A 186 15.75 -3.37 -17.63
CA VAL A 186 15.68 -4.11 -18.90
C VAL A 186 16.97 -4.90 -19.12
N VAL A 187 18.14 -4.29 -18.91
CA VAL A 187 19.45 -4.97 -19.01
C VAL A 187 19.55 -6.12 -18.01
N CYS A 188 19.11 -5.88 -16.75
CA CYS A 188 19.09 -6.91 -15.71
C CYS A 188 18.25 -8.12 -16.13
N ALA A 189 17.03 -7.88 -16.58
CA ALA A 189 16.11 -8.95 -16.95
C ALA A 189 16.57 -9.77 -18.16
N LEU A 190 17.26 -9.13 -19.13
CA LEU A 190 17.66 -9.80 -20.37
C LEU A 190 19.03 -10.50 -20.26
N TRP A 191 19.97 -9.95 -19.46
CA TRP A 191 21.38 -10.41 -19.52
C TRP A 191 22.03 -10.63 -18.16
N VAL A 192 21.61 -9.95 -17.08
CA VAL A 192 22.39 -9.90 -15.83
C VAL A 192 21.49 -9.98 -14.60
N PRO A 193 20.75 -11.10 -14.38
CA PRO A 193 19.72 -11.20 -13.31
C PRO A 193 20.23 -10.93 -11.89
N PHE A 194 21.52 -11.15 -11.60
CA PHE A 194 22.12 -10.90 -10.28
C PHE A 194 22.20 -9.41 -9.91
N LEU A 195 21.96 -8.49 -10.85
CA LEU A 195 21.86 -7.06 -10.57
C LEU A 195 20.52 -6.64 -9.94
N ALA A 196 19.55 -7.53 -9.79
CA ALA A 196 18.24 -7.18 -9.27
C ALA A 196 18.32 -6.52 -7.88
N LEU A 197 19.08 -7.08 -6.94
CA LEU A 197 19.22 -6.50 -5.60
C LEU A 197 19.94 -5.14 -5.59
N PRO A 198 21.10 -4.95 -6.27
CA PRO A 198 21.67 -3.62 -6.48
C PRO A 198 20.70 -2.60 -7.09
N LEU A 199 19.86 -3.02 -8.04
CA LEU A 199 18.88 -2.11 -8.65
C LEU A 199 17.75 -1.71 -7.68
N VAL A 200 17.29 -2.62 -6.83
CA VAL A 200 16.37 -2.28 -5.74
C VAL A 200 16.96 -1.19 -4.83
N VAL A 201 18.25 -1.35 -4.45
CA VAL A 201 18.94 -0.33 -3.65
C VAL A 201 19.06 1.00 -4.41
N GLY A 202 19.35 0.94 -5.71
CA GLY A 202 19.38 2.12 -6.59
C GLY A 202 18.03 2.85 -6.63
N GLU A 203 16.94 2.11 -6.76
CA GLU A 203 15.58 2.68 -6.72
C GLU A 203 15.31 3.44 -5.41
N LEU A 204 15.62 2.83 -4.28
CA LEU A 204 15.46 3.44 -2.95
C LEU A 204 16.39 4.64 -2.74
N ALA A 205 17.52 4.70 -3.43
CA ALA A 205 18.46 5.81 -3.33
C ALA A 205 17.99 7.08 -4.08
N VAL A 206 17.19 6.94 -5.16
CA VAL A 206 16.73 8.09 -5.97
C VAL A 206 16.04 9.16 -5.14
N PRO A 207 15.00 8.86 -4.31
CA PRO A 207 14.37 9.87 -3.46
C PRO A 207 15.35 10.50 -2.46
N ILE A 208 16.26 9.69 -1.89
CA ILE A 208 17.25 10.17 -0.94
C ILE A 208 18.15 11.23 -1.57
N ILE A 209 18.59 11.00 -2.80
CA ILE A 209 19.44 11.93 -3.55
C ILE A 209 18.64 13.16 -3.98
N ALA A 210 17.42 12.95 -4.51
CA ALA A 210 16.55 14.01 -4.98
C ALA A 210 16.20 15.01 -3.86
N GLU A 211 15.77 14.50 -2.72
CA GLU A 211 15.39 15.32 -1.56
C GLU A 211 16.58 15.99 -0.85
N ARG A 212 17.81 15.51 -1.04
CA ARG A 212 19.03 16.18 -0.56
C ARG A 212 19.46 17.35 -1.44
N ILE A 213 19.36 17.21 -2.74
CA ILE A 213 19.84 18.21 -3.73
C ILE A 213 18.77 19.27 -3.99
N GLY A 214 17.51 18.84 -4.00
CA GLY A 214 16.34 19.71 -4.07
C GLY A 214 15.44 19.44 -2.86
N HIS A 215 14.17 19.81 -2.96
CA HIS A 215 13.16 19.45 -1.96
C HIS A 215 11.80 19.54 -2.62
N THR A 216 11.05 18.46 -2.59
CA THR A 216 9.68 18.45 -3.08
C THR A 216 8.72 18.93 -2.00
N PRO A 217 7.74 19.78 -2.33
CA PRO A 217 6.81 20.35 -1.35
C PRO A 217 5.63 19.38 -1.07
N TRP A 218 5.93 18.18 -0.60
CA TRP A 218 4.93 17.19 -0.24
C TRP A 218 4.15 17.58 1.02
N HIS A 219 2.91 17.11 1.14
CA HIS A 219 1.99 17.44 2.22
C HIS A 219 1.79 16.21 3.14
N ALA A 220 2.27 16.29 4.39
CA ALA A 220 2.26 15.16 5.32
C ALA A 220 0.87 14.56 5.57
N PRO A 221 -0.19 15.33 5.89
CA PRO A 221 -1.53 14.77 6.08
C PRO A 221 -2.07 14.05 4.85
N HIS A 222 -1.80 14.56 3.65
CA HIS A 222 -2.25 13.94 2.40
C HIS A 222 -1.53 12.60 2.15
N ILE A 223 -0.22 12.54 2.39
CA ILE A 223 0.54 11.29 2.27
C ILE A 223 0.02 10.26 3.26
N THR A 224 -0.12 10.62 4.53
CA THR A 224 -0.59 9.68 5.56
C THR A 224 -2.01 9.19 5.31
N GLU A 225 -2.90 10.05 4.81
CA GLU A 225 -4.24 9.66 4.38
C GLU A 225 -4.20 8.58 3.28
N ARG A 226 -3.40 8.78 2.22
CA ARG A 226 -3.28 7.82 1.14
C ARG A 226 -2.70 6.48 1.57
N TYR A 227 -1.66 6.50 2.42
CA TYR A 227 -1.10 5.26 2.98
C TYR A 227 -2.13 4.51 3.84
N GLY A 228 -2.91 5.23 4.64
CA GLY A 228 -4.00 4.66 5.42
C GLY A 228 -5.10 4.05 4.53
N LEU A 229 -5.52 4.76 3.48
CA LEU A 229 -6.53 4.27 2.54
C LEU A 229 -6.05 3.00 1.81
N LEU A 230 -4.81 2.96 1.33
CA LEU A 230 -4.29 1.77 0.68
C LEU A 230 -4.21 0.59 1.66
N THR A 231 -3.73 0.82 2.91
CA THR A 231 -3.74 -0.23 3.95
C THR A 231 -5.14 -0.80 4.16
N LEU A 232 -6.14 0.06 4.23
CA LEU A 232 -7.53 -0.32 4.46
C LEU A 232 -8.09 -1.17 3.31
N ILE A 233 -7.82 -0.77 2.06
CA ILE A 233 -8.27 -1.52 0.88
C ILE A 233 -7.57 -2.88 0.79
N VAL A 234 -6.26 -2.96 1.07
CA VAL A 234 -5.51 -4.23 1.04
C VAL A 234 -5.98 -5.17 2.15
N LEU A 235 -6.23 -4.67 3.37
CA LEU A 235 -6.84 -5.47 4.44
C LEU A 235 -8.23 -6.00 4.06
N GLY A 236 -8.97 -5.27 3.21
CA GLY A 236 -10.24 -5.75 2.64
C GLY A 236 -10.14 -7.07 1.87
N GLY A 237 -8.95 -7.42 1.38
CA GLY A 237 -8.70 -8.72 0.75
C GLY A 237 -8.90 -9.91 1.69
N SER A 238 -8.57 -9.77 2.98
CA SER A 238 -8.82 -10.81 3.99
C SER A 238 -10.31 -11.00 4.28
N LEU A 239 -11.11 -9.95 4.15
CA LEU A 239 -12.58 -10.04 4.27
C LEU A 239 -13.18 -10.79 3.08
N ARG A 240 -12.60 -10.63 1.87
CA ARG A 240 -12.97 -11.47 0.71
C ARG A 240 -12.65 -12.94 0.98
N ALA A 241 -11.46 -13.26 1.51
CA ALA A 241 -11.09 -14.62 1.88
C ALA A 241 -12.03 -15.20 2.96
N ALA A 242 -12.42 -14.40 3.96
CA ALA A 242 -13.40 -14.80 4.96
C ALA A 242 -14.78 -15.11 4.33
N ALA A 243 -15.23 -14.30 3.35
CA ALA A 243 -16.47 -14.58 2.62
C ALA A 243 -16.40 -15.89 1.80
N ILE A 244 -15.25 -16.19 1.19
CA ILE A 244 -15.01 -17.47 0.51
C ILE A 244 -15.10 -18.63 1.52
N ALA A 245 -14.52 -18.50 2.72
CA ALA A 245 -14.61 -19.50 3.78
C ALA A 245 -16.06 -19.79 4.17
N VAL A 246 -16.91 -18.76 4.33
CA VAL A 246 -18.34 -18.92 4.60
C VAL A 246 -19.03 -19.64 3.43
N SER A 247 -18.76 -19.23 2.20
CA SER A 247 -19.37 -19.86 1.01
C SER A 247 -19.03 -21.34 0.91
N ARG A 248 -17.76 -21.73 1.12
CA ARG A 248 -17.32 -23.13 1.13
C ARG A 248 -17.88 -23.90 2.33
N ALA A 249 -17.98 -23.28 3.52
CA ALA A 249 -18.60 -23.92 4.68
C ALA A 249 -20.04 -24.38 4.42
N LEU A 250 -20.79 -23.59 3.67
CA LEU A 250 -22.17 -23.87 3.30
C LEU A 250 -22.28 -24.84 2.11
N GLY A 251 -21.46 -24.67 1.09
CA GLY A 251 -21.50 -25.45 -0.16
C GLY A 251 -20.88 -26.85 0.00
N ASP A 252 -19.69 -26.92 0.59
CA ASP A 252 -18.90 -28.15 0.70
C ASP A 252 -19.17 -28.91 2.01
N HIS A 253 -20.06 -28.38 2.87
CA HIS A 253 -20.39 -28.93 4.18
C HIS A 253 -19.18 -29.11 5.12
N VAL A 254 -18.26 -28.13 5.13
CA VAL A 254 -17.08 -28.08 6.00
C VAL A 254 -17.28 -27.04 7.11
N PRO A 255 -17.93 -27.37 8.24
CA PRO A 255 -18.29 -26.40 9.28
C PRO A 255 -17.09 -25.65 9.90
N ALA A 256 -15.90 -26.27 9.91
CA ALA A 256 -14.67 -25.64 10.43
C ALA A 256 -14.33 -24.33 9.72
N LEU A 257 -14.74 -24.16 8.45
CA LEU A 257 -14.49 -22.94 7.67
C LEU A 257 -15.25 -21.73 8.20
N PHE A 258 -16.37 -21.91 8.93
CA PHE A 258 -16.99 -20.81 9.69
C PHE A 258 -16.03 -20.24 10.75
N GLY A 259 -15.31 -21.13 11.45
CA GLY A 259 -14.28 -20.73 12.40
C GLY A 259 -13.18 -19.91 11.73
N VAL A 260 -12.70 -20.35 10.56
CA VAL A 260 -11.71 -19.62 9.76
C VAL A 260 -12.24 -18.22 9.39
N ALA A 261 -13.48 -18.09 8.94
CA ALA A 261 -14.08 -16.80 8.60
C ALA A 261 -14.10 -15.85 9.81
N VAL A 262 -14.55 -16.33 10.98
CA VAL A 262 -14.61 -15.53 12.22
C VAL A 262 -13.20 -15.09 12.63
N LEU A 263 -12.23 -16.02 12.68
CA LEU A 263 -10.84 -15.72 13.05
C LEU A 263 -10.19 -14.74 12.05
N SER A 264 -10.48 -14.88 10.77
CA SER A 264 -9.98 -13.94 9.74
C SER A 264 -10.46 -12.52 9.99
N VAL A 265 -11.74 -12.33 10.30
CA VAL A 265 -12.31 -11.01 10.61
C VAL A 265 -11.74 -10.45 11.90
N LEU A 266 -11.57 -11.29 12.94
CA LEU A 266 -10.97 -10.85 14.21
C LEU A 266 -9.52 -10.39 14.03
N VAL A 267 -8.70 -11.17 13.32
CA VAL A 267 -7.29 -10.80 13.06
C VAL A 267 -7.20 -9.58 12.15
N ALA A 268 -7.98 -9.52 11.05
CA ALA A 268 -8.01 -8.34 10.18
C ALA A 268 -8.46 -7.07 10.91
N GLY A 269 -9.51 -7.19 11.74
CA GLY A 269 -10.00 -6.10 12.58
C GLY A 269 -8.98 -5.65 13.61
N GLY A 270 -8.23 -6.58 14.20
CA GLY A 270 -7.14 -6.26 15.11
C GLY A 270 -5.96 -5.59 14.40
N MET A 271 -5.56 -6.07 13.21
CA MET A 271 -4.54 -5.41 12.38
C MET A 271 -4.96 -3.98 12.03
N TRP A 272 -6.22 -3.78 11.65
CA TRP A 272 -6.80 -2.46 11.41
C TRP A 272 -6.72 -1.59 12.68
N TRP A 273 -7.14 -2.11 13.84
CA TRP A 273 -7.13 -1.37 15.10
C TRP A 273 -5.71 -0.94 15.50
N ILE A 274 -4.74 -1.86 15.44
CA ILE A 274 -3.34 -1.57 15.74
C ILE A 274 -2.80 -0.47 14.82
N TYR A 275 -3.08 -0.57 13.52
CA TYR A 275 -2.57 0.40 12.54
C TYR A 275 -3.18 1.79 12.75
N PHE A 276 -4.49 1.91 12.98
CA PHE A 276 -5.19 3.19 13.12
C PHE A 276 -5.31 3.71 14.56
N TRP A 277 -4.69 3.06 15.54
CA TRP A 277 -4.73 3.49 16.94
C TRP A 277 -4.13 4.87 17.18
N ALA A 278 -3.04 5.22 16.50
CA ALA A 278 -2.41 6.54 16.60
C ALA A 278 -2.76 7.42 15.38
N PRO A 279 -2.87 8.76 15.56
CA PRO A 279 -3.14 9.68 14.47
C PRO A 279 -1.92 9.80 13.54
N HIS A 280 -2.01 9.21 12.35
CA HIS A 280 -0.92 9.13 11.38
C HIS A 280 -0.36 10.49 10.92
N ARG A 281 -1.19 11.55 10.92
CA ARG A 281 -0.77 12.90 10.53
C ARG A 281 0.36 13.46 11.38
N ASP A 282 0.49 13.01 12.64
CA ASP A 282 1.46 13.49 13.60
C ASP A 282 2.76 12.68 13.57
N VAL A 283 2.77 11.54 12.84
CA VAL A 283 3.91 10.61 12.76
C VAL A 283 5.04 11.15 11.88
N ILE A 284 4.69 11.84 10.79
CA ILE A 284 5.70 12.37 9.87
C ILE A 284 6.15 13.76 10.32
N ASN A 285 7.39 13.85 10.79
CA ASN A 285 7.99 15.13 11.12
C ASN A 285 8.58 15.79 9.84
N PRO A 286 7.97 16.87 9.33
CA PRO A 286 8.45 17.52 8.10
C PRO A 286 9.83 18.17 8.23
N LYS A 287 10.29 18.41 9.48
CA LYS A 287 11.63 18.98 9.76
C LYS A 287 12.74 17.93 9.73
N ARG A 288 12.40 16.64 9.81
CA ARG A 288 13.36 15.54 9.77
C ARG A 288 13.37 14.90 8.40
N TYR A 289 14.43 15.11 7.66
CA TYR A 289 14.63 14.61 6.29
C TYR A 289 14.32 13.11 6.10
N LEU A 290 14.71 12.25 7.05
CA LEU A 290 14.50 10.81 6.96
C LEU A 290 13.12 10.36 7.45
N SER A 291 12.35 11.19 8.13
CA SER A 291 11.05 10.79 8.71
C SER A 291 10.05 10.32 7.66
N PRO A 292 9.79 11.07 6.57
CA PRO A 292 8.86 10.63 5.54
C PRO A 292 9.35 9.42 4.76
N LEU A 293 10.67 9.29 4.53
CA LEU A 293 11.25 8.12 3.85
C LEU A 293 11.11 6.86 4.72
N LYS A 294 11.41 6.96 6.03
CA LYS A 294 11.22 5.87 6.99
C LYS A 294 9.75 5.41 6.99
N TYR A 295 8.82 6.36 7.10
CA TYR A 295 7.40 6.06 7.07
C TYR A 295 7.01 5.33 5.77
N GLY A 296 7.37 5.89 4.62
CA GLY A 296 7.08 5.31 3.32
C GLY A 296 7.66 3.90 3.15
N TYR A 297 8.94 3.71 3.47
CA TYR A 297 9.65 2.44 3.25
C TYR A 297 9.16 1.33 4.19
N LEU A 298 8.80 1.64 5.43
CA LEU A 298 8.22 0.66 6.34
C LEU A 298 6.84 0.17 5.88
N HIS A 299 6.08 1.00 5.14
CA HIS A 299 4.80 0.58 4.59
C HIS A 299 4.89 -0.49 3.50
N TYR A 300 6.06 -0.69 2.90
CA TYR A 300 6.29 -1.86 2.06
C TYR A 300 5.96 -3.16 2.80
N PHE A 301 6.45 -3.30 4.03
CA PHE A 301 6.21 -4.48 4.85
C PHE A 301 4.74 -4.57 5.31
N ILE A 302 4.11 -3.43 5.60
CA ILE A 302 2.69 -3.37 5.99
C ILE A 302 1.81 -3.87 4.84
N PHE A 303 2.00 -3.37 3.62
CA PHE A 303 1.19 -3.77 2.47
C PHE A 303 1.48 -5.22 2.02
N ALA A 304 2.76 -5.62 2.00
CA ALA A 304 3.14 -6.98 1.68
C ALA A 304 2.55 -7.97 2.71
N ALA A 305 2.62 -7.65 3.99
CA ALA A 305 2.06 -8.48 5.05
C ALA A 305 0.53 -8.57 4.99
N ALA A 306 -0.17 -7.45 4.75
CA ALA A 306 -1.63 -7.45 4.62
C ALA A 306 -2.10 -8.27 3.41
N GLY A 307 -1.41 -8.15 2.25
CA GLY A 307 -1.70 -8.96 1.07
C GLY A 307 -1.39 -10.46 1.27
N ALA A 308 -0.27 -10.78 1.93
CA ALA A 308 0.10 -12.15 2.26
C ALA A 308 -0.85 -12.78 3.30
N PHE A 309 -1.38 -12.00 4.26
CA PHE A 309 -2.37 -12.49 5.20
C PHE A 309 -3.66 -12.93 4.50
N ALA A 310 -4.15 -12.15 3.53
CA ALA A 310 -5.31 -12.55 2.73
C ALA A 310 -5.07 -13.88 1.99
N ALA A 311 -3.88 -14.05 1.40
CA ALA A 311 -3.47 -15.29 0.76
C ALA A 311 -3.35 -16.47 1.74
N ALA A 312 -2.83 -16.22 2.94
CA ALA A 312 -2.68 -17.24 3.98
C ALA A 312 -4.03 -17.78 4.46
N VAL A 313 -5.05 -16.93 4.55
CA VAL A 313 -6.42 -17.39 4.85
C VAL A 313 -6.92 -18.36 3.77
N GLU A 314 -6.64 -18.09 2.48
CA GLU A 314 -7.00 -19.00 1.39
C GLU A 314 -6.23 -20.33 1.50
N VAL A 315 -4.94 -20.31 1.89
CA VAL A 315 -4.16 -21.54 2.18
C VAL A 315 -4.80 -22.39 3.28
N ILE A 316 -5.28 -21.77 4.36
CA ILE A 316 -5.96 -22.49 5.45
C ILE A 316 -7.30 -23.07 4.99
N ILE A 317 -8.05 -22.35 4.14
CA ILE A 317 -9.30 -22.83 3.55
C ILE A 317 -9.03 -24.09 2.73
N ASP A 318 -8.04 -24.07 1.85
CA ASP A 318 -7.68 -25.21 1.00
C ASP A 318 -7.15 -26.40 1.82
N LEU A 319 -6.39 -26.13 2.90
CA LEU A 319 -5.94 -27.18 3.79
C LEU A 319 -7.11 -27.93 4.45
N LEU A 320 -8.10 -27.20 4.96
CA LEU A 320 -9.28 -27.77 5.60
C LEU A 320 -10.24 -28.43 4.61
N ALA A 321 -10.26 -27.97 3.36
CA ALA A 321 -11.01 -28.60 2.27
C ALA A 321 -10.26 -29.79 1.63
N HIS A 322 -9.04 -30.10 2.10
CA HIS A 322 -8.17 -31.13 1.52
C HIS A 322 -7.73 -30.87 0.07
N ASP A 323 -7.69 -29.60 -0.33
CA ASP A 323 -7.28 -29.17 -1.67
C ASP A 323 -5.75 -28.90 -1.78
N ASN A 324 -4.98 -29.00 -0.66
CA ASN A 324 -3.53 -28.91 -0.67
C ASN A 324 -2.89 -29.97 0.26
N TYR A 325 -1.56 -30.15 0.11
CA TYR A 325 -0.78 -31.17 0.83
C TYR A 325 0.19 -30.57 1.85
N LEU A 326 -0.04 -29.35 2.31
CA LEU A 326 0.82 -28.69 3.27
C LEU A 326 0.74 -29.38 4.64
N MET A 327 1.87 -29.44 5.33
CA MET A 327 1.88 -29.80 6.75
C MET A 327 1.29 -28.66 7.59
N GLU A 328 0.61 -28.98 8.68
CA GLU A 328 -0.06 -27.99 9.55
C GLU A 328 0.86 -26.83 9.96
N HIS A 329 2.12 -27.10 10.33
CA HIS A 329 3.07 -26.06 10.71
C HIS A 329 3.49 -25.17 9.52
N GLN A 330 3.52 -25.69 8.30
CA GLN A 330 3.79 -24.89 7.09
C GLN A 330 2.65 -23.91 6.84
N ALA A 331 1.41 -24.41 6.88
CA ALA A 331 0.22 -23.55 6.76
C ALA A 331 0.15 -22.54 7.93
N GLY A 332 0.50 -22.97 9.15
CA GLY A 332 0.60 -22.07 10.30
C GLY A 332 1.58 -20.93 10.11
N LEU A 333 2.77 -21.19 9.55
CA LEU A 333 3.78 -20.18 9.27
C LEU A 333 3.34 -19.23 8.13
N THR A 334 2.63 -19.73 7.12
CA THR A 334 2.09 -18.83 6.07
C THR A 334 1.13 -17.79 6.63
N LEU A 335 0.43 -18.13 7.73
CA LEU A 335 -0.51 -17.23 8.41
C LEU A 335 0.20 -16.32 9.43
N SER A 336 1.05 -16.89 10.28
CA SER A 336 1.65 -16.20 11.42
C SER A 336 2.71 -15.18 11.02
N ILE A 337 3.56 -15.50 10.02
CA ILE A 337 4.61 -14.59 9.56
C ILE A 337 4.04 -13.26 9.06
N PRO A 338 3.04 -13.22 8.16
CA PRO A 338 2.47 -11.95 7.72
C PRO A 338 1.86 -11.13 8.87
N VAL A 339 1.13 -11.75 9.79
CA VAL A 339 0.51 -11.02 10.90
C VAL A 339 1.59 -10.46 11.83
N GLY A 340 2.60 -11.24 12.18
CA GLY A 340 3.72 -10.80 13.03
C GLY A 340 4.52 -9.65 12.35
N VAL A 341 4.82 -9.78 11.06
CA VAL A 341 5.50 -8.72 10.28
C VAL A 341 4.66 -7.45 10.23
N PHE A 342 3.34 -7.56 10.04
CA PHE A 342 2.44 -6.41 10.04
C PHE A 342 2.48 -5.67 11.38
N VAL A 343 2.36 -6.37 12.50
CA VAL A 343 2.37 -5.79 13.85
C VAL A 343 3.69 -5.07 14.11
N VAL A 344 4.84 -5.69 13.80
CA VAL A 344 6.16 -5.08 13.99
C VAL A 344 6.37 -3.89 13.06
N ALA A 345 5.95 -3.99 11.80
CA ALA A 345 6.09 -2.91 10.82
C ALA A 345 5.20 -1.72 11.17
N ALA A 346 3.95 -1.95 11.61
CA ALA A 346 3.05 -0.90 12.09
C ALA A 346 3.62 -0.22 13.34
N TRP A 347 4.18 -0.98 14.29
CA TRP A 347 4.87 -0.42 15.44
C TRP A 347 6.04 0.47 15.02
N LEU A 348 6.92 0.00 14.14
CA LEU A 348 8.09 0.77 13.67
C LEU A 348 7.71 2.02 12.88
N ALA A 349 6.65 1.93 12.05
CA ALA A 349 6.24 3.00 11.17
C ALA A 349 5.45 4.10 11.89
N VAL A 350 4.56 3.72 12.81
CA VAL A 350 3.53 4.60 13.36
C VAL A 350 3.61 4.76 14.87
N LEU A 351 3.74 3.66 15.62
CA LEU A 351 3.47 3.64 17.06
C LEU A 351 4.68 3.92 17.93
N ARG A 352 5.88 3.53 17.50
CA ARG A 352 7.10 3.55 18.32
C ARG A 352 7.43 4.89 18.97
N GLU A 353 7.17 5.99 18.28
CA GLU A 353 7.53 7.34 18.77
C GLU A 353 6.42 7.98 19.61
N HIS A 354 5.21 7.38 19.62
CA HIS A 354 4.01 7.97 20.25
C HIS A 354 3.38 7.08 21.32
N ALA A 355 3.64 5.77 21.30
CA ALA A 355 3.03 4.83 22.23
C ALA A 355 3.72 4.89 23.60
N PRO A 356 2.96 4.75 24.71
CA PRO A 356 3.52 4.58 26.04
C PRO A 356 4.36 3.31 26.12
N LEU A 357 5.31 3.28 27.06
CA LEU A 357 6.32 2.21 27.16
C LEU A 357 5.73 0.79 27.18
N PRO A 358 4.64 0.47 27.94
CA PRO A 358 4.07 -0.86 27.93
C PRO A 358 3.59 -1.27 26.54
N VAL A 359 2.90 -0.41 25.82
CA VAL A 359 2.42 -0.65 24.45
C VAL A 359 3.60 -0.83 23.49
N SER A 360 4.61 0.05 23.60
CA SER A 360 5.78 0.02 22.73
C SER A 360 6.67 -1.21 22.91
N ILE A 361 6.63 -1.85 24.08
CA ILE A 361 7.32 -3.14 24.34
C ILE A 361 6.43 -4.32 23.87
N SER A 362 5.13 -4.26 24.19
CA SER A 362 4.23 -5.39 23.92
C SER A 362 4.04 -5.66 22.43
N LEU A 363 4.00 -4.64 21.59
CA LEU A 363 3.79 -4.81 20.15
C LEU A 363 4.89 -5.64 19.45
N PRO A 364 6.20 -5.31 19.55
CA PRO A 364 7.23 -6.13 18.93
C PRO A 364 7.35 -7.53 19.56
N VAL A 365 7.15 -7.64 20.88
CA VAL A 365 7.14 -8.94 21.56
C VAL A 365 6.00 -9.81 21.04
N ALA A 366 4.80 -9.28 20.96
CA ALA A 366 3.65 -10.02 20.42
C ALA A 366 3.83 -10.34 18.92
N GLY A 367 4.45 -9.45 18.14
CA GLY A 367 4.78 -9.76 16.74
C GLY A 367 5.69 -10.99 16.61
N VAL A 368 6.69 -11.13 17.48
CA VAL A 368 7.54 -12.33 17.55
C VAL A 368 6.75 -13.56 18.05
N LEU A 369 5.94 -13.40 19.10
CA LEU A 369 5.09 -14.49 19.62
C LEU A 369 4.14 -15.01 18.55
N ILE A 370 3.47 -14.13 17.80
CA ILE A 370 2.60 -14.49 16.68
C ILE A 370 3.34 -15.37 15.66
N VAL A 371 4.58 -15.04 15.31
CA VAL A 371 5.37 -15.89 14.39
C VAL A 371 5.63 -17.27 15.00
N LEU A 372 5.93 -17.35 16.29
CA LEU A 372 6.16 -18.62 17.00
C LEU A 372 4.87 -19.46 17.13
N GLU A 373 3.71 -18.81 17.25
CA GLU A 373 2.40 -19.47 17.28
C GLU A 373 2.09 -20.27 16.01
N GLY A 374 2.76 -19.94 14.88
CA GLY A 374 2.67 -20.71 13.64
C GLY A 374 3.11 -22.18 13.77
N PHE A 375 3.91 -22.51 14.77
CA PHE A 375 4.34 -23.89 15.06
C PHE A 375 3.38 -24.66 15.98
N LEU A 376 2.38 -23.97 16.57
CA LEU A 376 1.41 -24.60 17.47
C LEU A 376 0.30 -25.31 16.69
N PRO A 377 -0.36 -26.31 17.27
CA PRO A 377 -1.59 -26.86 16.72
C PRO A 377 -2.67 -25.75 16.72
N PHE A 378 -3.49 -25.67 15.68
CA PHE A 378 -4.53 -24.65 15.53
C PHE A 378 -4.00 -23.19 15.63
N PRO A 379 -2.96 -22.81 14.90
CA PRO A 379 -2.24 -21.55 15.07
C PRO A 379 -3.14 -20.33 14.94
N PHE A 380 -4.18 -20.39 14.11
CA PHE A 380 -5.10 -19.28 13.89
C PHE A 380 -5.83 -18.83 15.16
N ILE A 381 -6.16 -19.76 16.06
CA ILE A 381 -6.81 -19.44 17.35
C ILE A 381 -5.85 -18.65 18.24
N PHE A 382 -4.59 -19.10 18.38
CA PHE A 382 -3.61 -18.42 19.22
C PHE A 382 -3.28 -17.02 18.66
N ILE A 383 -3.06 -16.90 17.36
CA ILE A 383 -2.84 -15.62 16.69
C ILE A 383 -4.00 -14.65 16.95
N ALA A 384 -5.25 -15.12 16.81
CA ALA A 384 -6.42 -14.28 17.06
C ALA A 384 -6.50 -13.84 18.54
N LEU A 385 -6.19 -14.73 19.48
CA LEU A 385 -6.15 -14.41 20.90
C LEU A 385 -5.07 -13.36 21.21
N THR A 386 -3.85 -13.53 20.70
CA THR A 386 -2.77 -12.57 20.87
C THR A 386 -3.12 -11.22 20.29
N VAL A 387 -3.73 -11.16 19.09
CA VAL A 387 -4.19 -9.92 18.47
C VAL A 387 -5.29 -9.25 19.31
N VAL A 388 -6.28 -10.00 19.82
CA VAL A 388 -7.33 -9.47 20.70
C VAL A 388 -6.73 -8.94 22.01
N MET A 389 -5.74 -9.61 22.60
CA MET A 389 -5.02 -9.12 23.78
C MET A 389 -4.29 -7.81 23.50
N LEU A 390 -3.65 -7.69 22.35
CA LEU A 390 -3.02 -6.42 21.93
C LEU A 390 -4.03 -5.29 21.78
N VAL A 391 -5.16 -5.55 21.12
CA VAL A 391 -6.24 -4.56 20.98
C VAL A 391 -6.77 -4.16 22.35
N THR A 392 -6.98 -5.11 23.26
CA THR A 392 -7.40 -4.83 24.63
C THR A 392 -6.40 -3.94 25.36
N LEU A 393 -5.10 -4.21 25.21
CA LEU A 393 -4.05 -3.36 25.76
C LEU A 393 -4.13 -1.94 25.20
N LEU A 394 -4.31 -1.80 23.88
CA LEU A 394 -4.43 -0.48 23.22
C LEU A 394 -5.66 0.31 23.66
N VAL A 395 -6.76 -0.35 24.05
CA VAL A 395 -7.97 0.29 24.58
C VAL A 395 -7.77 0.79 26.01
N LEU A 396 -6.88 0.14 26.78
CA LEU A 396 -6.60 0.54 28.18
C LEU A 396 -5.65 1.73 28.30
N TYR A 397 -4.94 2.07 27.22
CA TYR A 397 -3.99 3.19 27.16
C TYR A 397 -4.42 4.30 26.20
#